data_e1344e0a284d924d8244b2e09ed5b26c
#
_entry.id   e1344e0a284d924d8244b2e09ed5b26c
#
_cell.length_a   1.000
_cell.length_b   1.000
_cell.length_c   1.000
_cell.angle_alpha   90.00
_cell.angle_beta   90.00
_cell.angle_gamma   90.00
#
_symmetry.space_group_name_H-M   'P 1'
#
loop_
_entity.id
_entity.type
_entity.pdbx_description
1 polymer ?
#
loop_
_entity_poly.entity_id
_entity_poly.type
_entity_poly.pdbx_seq_one_letter_code
_entity_poly.pdbx_strand_id
1 'polypeptide(L)'
;MFEVVFLGTSASAPSVQRGLSSALVMANEHRFMIDCGEGTQRQLLRTGLGFRRLDKILLTHGHLDHILGLGGLASTLGRWEALEELNIYGGAMTLARVQMLMEVVFGPGQIAGSGVTLNLLEPGVLFEDKHFTLTAVPVQHRGPDCFAFLFEEKPRRPFLAEKAEALGIPQGPVRRELAQGRPATLPDGRVIQPDEVLGPPQRGAKLFFVGDVSHTGALHAYAEKADLLVIEATYLEVDKQLARQHGHITAAGAAKLARNAGVRQLVLHHVSRRYTTQQILDEAQAIFPDTLVANDLDCFSVHKDKPITLRSLRQKPSI
;
A
#
# COMPACT_ATOMS: atom_id res chain seq x y z
N MET A 1 11.71 0.26 3.92
CA MET A 1 11.34 1.06 2.72
C MET A 1 10.13 0.43 2.06
N PHE A 2 9.11 1.22 1.74
CA PHE A 2 7.98 0.77 0.94
C PHE A 2 8.00 1.47 -0.42
N GLU A 3 7.52 0.80 -1.45
CA GLU A 3 7.20 1.42 -2.73
C GLU A 3 5.73 1.17 -3.06
N VAL A 4 5.04 2.21 -3.52
CA VAL A 4 3.63 2.14 -3.95
C VAL A 4 3.56 2.45 -5.43
N VAL A 5 3.12 1.50 -6.24
CA VAL A 5 2.91 1.66 -7.68
C VAL A 5 1.41 1.68 -7.96
N PHE A 6 0.91 2.76 -8.52
CA PHE A 6 -0.49 2.88 -8.92
C PHE A 6 -0.71 2.23 -10.29
N LEU A 7 -1.55 1.20 -10.33
CA LEU A 7 -1.92 0.51 -11.56
C LEU A 7 -3.19 1.10 -12.18
N GLY A 8 -4.05 1.67 -11.33
CA GLY A 8 -5.25 2.37 -11.74
C GLY A 8 -5.70 3.34 -10.67
N THR A 9 -6.16 4.52 -11.08
CA THR A 9 -6.43 5.67 -10.22
C THR A 9 -7.79 6.31 -10.45
N SER A 10 -8.65 5.73 -11.31
CA SER A 10 -10.00 6.23 -11.61
C SER A 10 -11.04 5.69 -10.65
N ALA A 11 -12.02 6.50 -10.32
CA ALA A 11 -13.22 6.15 -9.57
C ALA A 11 -14.33 5.61 -10.49
N SER A 12 -14.98 4.54 -10.08
CA SER A 12 -16.22 3.95 -10.64
C SER A 12 -16.14 3.51 -12.11
N ALA A 13 -15.51 4.27 -12.99
CA ALA A 13 -15.40 3.98 -14.41
C ALA A 13 -14.03 4.41 -14.96
N PRO A 14 -13.43 3.63 -15.87
CA PRO A 14 -12.13 3.97 -16.42
C PRO A 14 -12.21 5.16 -17.37
N SER A 15 -11.07 5.76 -17.64
CA SER A 15 -10.89 6.73 -18.71
C SER A 15 -9.74 6.30 -19.63
N VAL A 16 -9.48 7.06 -20.71
CA VAL A 16 -8.32 6.81 -21.58
C VAL A 16 -7.01 6.95 -20.80
N GLN A 17 -6.98 7.82 -19.78
CA GLN A 17 -5.77 8.13 -19.01
C GLN A 17 -5.64 7.33 -17.72
N ARG A 18 -6.77 6.87 -17.14
CA ARG A 18 -6.82 6.24 -15.82
C ARG A 18 -7.60 4.92 -15.87
N GLY A 19 -6.95 3.84 -15.44
CA GLY A 19 -7.58 2.55 -15.15
C GLY A 19 -8.32 2.56 -13.83
N LEU A 20 -9.08 1.51 -13.56
CA LEU A 20 -9.82 1.32 -12.31
C LEU A 20 -8.89 0.96 -11.14
N SER A 21 -9.39 1.16 -9.92
CA SER A 21 -8.62 1.07 -8.67
C SER A 21 -7.74 -0.16 -8.56
N SER A 22 -6.44 0.06 -8.51
CA SER A 22 -5.45 -0.95 -8.17
C SER A 22 -4.11 -0.30 -7.85
N ALA A 23 -3.42 -0.83 -6.85
CA ALA A 23 -2.06 -0.44 -6.52
C ALA A 23 -1.23 -1.67 -6.14
N LEU A 24 0.09 -1.59 -6.29
CA LEU A 24 1.03 -2.60 -5.83
C LEU A 24 1.92 -1.98 -4.76
N VAL A 25 1.88 -2.53 -3.55
CA VAL A 25 2.81 -2.18 -2.47
C VAL A 25 3.93 -3.20 -2.42
N MET A 26 5.16 -2.74 -2.56
CA MET A 26 6.36 -3.55 -2.42
C MET A 26 7.03 -3.25 -1.09
N ALA A 27 7.26 -4.30 -0.30
CA ALA A 27 7.88 -4.26 1.02
C ALA A 27 8.94 -5.35 1.13
N ASN A 28 10.21 -5.00 0.99
CA ASN A 28 11.31 -5.95 0.88
C ASN A 28 11.09 -6.96 -0.28
N GLU A 29 11.05 -8.26 0.04
CA GLU A 29 10.75 -9.33 -0.92
C GLU A 29 9.26 -9.54 -1.20
N HIS A 30 8.37 -8.92 -0.42
CA HIS A 30 6.92 -9.11 -0.52
C HIS A 30 6.28 -8.12 -1.49
N ARG A 31 5.24 -8.58 -2.15
CA ARG A 31 4.37 -7.78 -3.02
C ARG A 31 2.92 -7.98 -2.60
N PHE A 32 2.21 -6.88 -2.37
CA PHE A 32 0.81 -6.85 -2.02
C PHE A 32 0.08 -6.03 -3.07
N MET A 33 -0.82 -6.65 -3.83
CA MET A 33 -1.73 -5.90 -4.67
C MET A 33 -2.90 -5.43 -3.82
N ILE A 34 -3.19 -4.15 -3.84
CA ILE A 34 -4.38 -3.57 -3.19
C ILE A 34 -5.38 -3.27 -4.28
N ASP A 35 -6.52 -3.94 -4.24
CA ASP A 35 -7.56 -3.98 -5.24
C ASP A 35 -7.08 -4.44 -6.62
N CYS A 36 -8.01 -4.90 -7.44
CA CYS A 36 -7.76 -5.38 -8.78
C CYS A 36 -8.93 -5.02 -9.70
N GLY A 37 -9.06 -3.74 -10.03
CA GLY A 37 -10.04 -3.24 -10.98
C GLY A 37 -9.79 -3.75 -12.40
N GLU A 38 -10.77 -3.56 -13.29
CA GLU A 38 -10.61 -3.93 -14.69
C GLU A 38 -9.36 -3.28 -15.31
N GLY A 39 -8.62 -4.04 -16.09
CA GLY A 39 -7.41 -3.58 -16.77
C GLY A 39 -6.12 -3.67 -15.92
N THR A 40 -6.19 -3.99 -14.64
CA THR A 40 -5.04 -4.10 -13.73
C THR A 40 -3.94 -5.00 -14.28
N GLN A 41 -4.29 -6.15 -14.83
CA GLN A 41 -3.32 -7.08 -15.44
C GLN A 41 -2.49 -6.41 -16.54
N ARG A 42 -3.13 -5.67 -17.44
CA ARG A 42 -2.44 -4.93 -18.51
C ARG A 42 -1.56 -3.84 -17.96
N GLN A 43 -2.01 -3.13 -16.94
CA GLN A 43 -1.23 -2.08 -16.29
C GLN A 43 0.00 -2.67 -15.59
N LEU A 44 -0.13 -3.80 -14.91
CA LEU A 44 1.01 -4.49 -14.30
C LEU A 44 2.07 -4.89 -15.33
N LEU A 45 1.66 -5.41 -16.50
CA LEU A 45 2.59 -5.70 -17.60
C LEU A 45 3.31 -4.44 -18.09
N ARG A 46 2.60 -3.29 -18.17
CA ARG A 46 3.19 -2.01 -18.60
C ARG A 46 4.22 -1.45 -17.62
N THR A 47 4.21 -1.87 -16.36
CA THR A 47 5.25 -1.45 -15.39
C THR A 47 6.59 -2.14 -15.62
N GLY A 48 6.62 -3.27 -16.32
CA GLY A 48 7.79 -4.16 -16.41
C GLY A 48 8.07 -4.97 -15.16
N LEU A 49 7.28 -4.84 -14.08
CA LEU A 49 7.48 -5.57 -12.82
C LEU A 49 7.11 -7.06 -12.92
N GLY A 50 6.24 -7.41 -13.89
CA GLY A 50 5.74 -8.77 -14.06
C GLY A 50 4.98 -9.32 -12.85
N PHE A 51 4.62 -10.61 -12.92
CA PHE A 51 3.78 -11.28 -11.90
C PHE A 51 4.60 -12.01 -10.81
N ARG A 52 5.91 -12.01 -10.90
CA ARG A 52 6.76 -12.74 -9.95
C ARG A 52 6.53 -12.26 -8.51
N ARG A 53 6.30 -13.19 -7.57
CA ARG A 53 6.01 -12.93 -6.15
C ARG A 53 4.73 -12.12 -5.91
N LEU A 54 3.80 -12.12 -6.85
CA LEU A 54 2.47 -11.55 -6.67
C LEU A 54 1.53 -12.66 -6.20
N ASP A 55 1.62 -12.99 -4.94
CA ASP A 55 0.89 -14.09 -4.29
C ASP A 55 -0.18 -13.59 -3.30
N LYS A 56 -0.28 -12.25 -3.10
CA LYS A 56 -1.21 -11.62 -2.15
C LYS A 56 -1.98 -10.48 -2.77
N ILE A 57 -3.31 -10.59 -2.75
CA ILE A 57 -4.23 -9.53 -3.15
C ILE A 57 -5.07 -9.14 -1.94
N LEU A 58 -5.07 -7.86 -1.61
CA LEU A 58 -5.79 -7.26 -0.50
C LEU A 58 -6.94 -6.43 -1.05
N LEU A 59 -8.17 -6.81 -0.76
CA LEU A 59 -9.34 -6.10 -1.26
C LEU A 59 -9.84 -5.13 -0.20
N THR A 60 -9.93 -3.85 -0.57
CA THR A 60 -10.49 -2.83 0.31
C THR A 60 -11.98 -3.06 0.52
N HIS A 61 -12.70 -3.41 -0.54
CA HIS A 61 -14.12 -3.74 -0.52
C HIS A 61 -14.57 -4.39 -1.85
N GLY A 62 -15.84 -4.77 -1.95
CA GLY A 62 -16.35 -5.59 -3.05
C GLY A 62 -17.04 -4.83 -4.20
N HIS A 63 -16.81 -3.52 -4.41
CA HIS A 63 -17.32 -2.84 -5.60
C HIS A 63 -16.62 -3.31 -6.87
N LEU A 64 -17.31 -3.25 -8.01
CA LEU A 64 -16.84 -3.84 -9.26
C LEU A 64 -15.55 -3.19 -9.77
N ASP A 65 -15.41 -1.89 -9.61
CA ASP A 65 -14.21 -1.14 -10.00
C ASP A 65 -12.97 -1.49 -9.15
N HIS A 66 -13.14 -2.29 -8.10
CA HIS A 66 -12.05 -2.82 -7.26
C HIS A 66 -11.77 -4.31 -7.46
N ILE A 67 -12.67 -5.08 -8.07
CA ILE A 67 -12.53 -6.54 -8.14
C ILE A 67 -12.61 -7.16 -9.54
N LEU A 68 -13.15 -6.46 -10.56
CA LEU A 68 -13.41 -7.09 -11.88
C LEU A 68 -12.16 -7.58 -12.61
N GLY A 69 -11.01 -7.00 -12.36
CA GLY A 69 -9.73 -7.43 -12.94
C GLY A 69 -9.23 -8.78 -12.44
N LEU A 70 -9.76 -9.26 -11.30
CA LEU A 70 -9.36 -10.55 -10.70
C LEU A 70 -9.59 -11.71 -11.65
N GLY A 71 -10.70 -11.71 -12.39
CA GLY A 71 -11.01 -12.81 -13.32
C GLY A 71 -9.94 -12.96 -14.40
N GLY A 72 -9.57 -11.86 -15.05
CA GLY A 72 -8.51 -11.86 -16.07
C GLY A 72 -7.14 -12.20 -15.49
N LEU A 73 -6.81 -11.67 -14.32
CA LEU A 73 -5.55 -11.94 -13.63
C LEU A 73 -5.45 -13.42 -13.25
N ALA A 74 -6.44 -13.98 -12.58
CA ALA A 74 -6.48 -15.40 -12.16
C ALA A 74 -6.39 -16.34 -13.37
N SER A 75 -7.14 -16.06 -14.45
CA SER A 75 -7.08 -16.85 -15.69
C SER A 75 -5.68 -16.87 -16.30
N THR A 76 -4.98 -15.73 -16.29
CA THR A 76 -3.61 -15.62 -16.83
C THR A 76 -2.61 -16.37 -15.97
N LEU A 77 -2.66 -16.17 -14.67
CA LEU A 77 -1.74 -16.78 -13.72
C LEU A 77 -1.88 -18.31 -13.70
N GLY A 78 -3.11 -18.82 -13.75
CA GLY A 78 -3.38 -20.26 -13.82
C GLY A 78 -2.88 -20.93 -15.11
N ARG A 79 -2.89 -20.20 -16.27
CA ARG A 79 -2.40 -20.74 -17.55
C ARG A 79 -0.88 -20.75 -17.68
N TRP A 80 -0.20 -19.83 -17.04
CA TRP A 80 1.25 -19.71 -17.16
C TRP A 80 2.00 -20.57 -16.15
N GLU A 81 1.29 -21.40 -15.36
CA GLU A 81 1.87 -22.18 -14.25
C GLU A 81 2.73 -21.29 -13.33
N ALA A 82 2.43 -19.99 -13.35
CA ALA A 82 3.23 -18.96 -12.67
C ALA A 82 2.82 -18.80 -11.20
N LEU A 83 1.76 -19.50 -10.80
CA LEU A 83 1.23 -19.48 -9.45
C LEU A 83 1.23 -20.87 -8.84
N GLU A 84 2.03 -21.01 -7.80
CA GLU A 84 1.83 -22.09 -6.85
C GLU A 84 0.63 -21.75 -5.94
N GLU A 85 0.41 -20.47 -5.61
CA GLU A 85 -0.65 -20.03 -4.72
C GLU A 85 -0.97 -18.53 -4.92
N LEU A 86 -2.26 -18.18 -4.98
CA LEU A 86 -2.78 -16.81 -4.97
C LEU A 86 -3.73 -16.62 -3.78
N ASN A 87 -3.31 -15.88 -2.80
CA ASN A 87 -4.11 -15.55 -1.62
C ASN A 87 -4.86 -14.24 -1.84
N ILE A 88 -6.19 -14.28 -1.85
CA ILE A 88 -7.06 -13.12 -1.95
C ILE A 88 -7.70 -12.88 -0.59
N TYR A 89 -7.46 -11.71 -0.02
CA TYR A 89 -7.96 -11.28 1.28
C TYR A 89 -9.06 -10.25 1.10
N GLY A 90 -10.18 -10.41 1.80
CA GLY A 90 -11.31 -9.48 1.74
C GLY A 90 -12.31 -9.73 2.84
N GLY A 91 -13.22 -8.79 3.06
CA GLY A 91 -14.37 -8.98 3.94
C GLY A 91 -15.34 -10.02 3.40
N ALA A 92 -16.23 -10.54 4.23
CA ALA A 92 -17.13 -11.66 3.90
C ALA A 92 -17.99 -11.39 2.64
N MET A 93 -18.59 -10.21 2.54
CA MET A 93 -19.40 -9.83 1.37
C MET A 93 -18.56 -9.63 0.12
N THR A 94 -17.34 -9.12 0.27
CA THR A 94 -16.37 -8.98 -0.81
C THR A 94 -15.97 -10.35 -1.35
N LEU A 95 -15.60 -11.28 -0.46
CA LEU A 95 -15.21 -12.64 -0.85
C LEU A 95 -16.34 -13.42 -1.50
N ALA A 96 -17.60 -13.24 -1.06
CA ALA A 96 -18.75 -13.85 -1.72
C ALA A 96 -18.87 -13.42 -3.20
N ARG A 97 -18.62 -12.16 -3.52
CA ARG A 97 -18.59 -11.65 -4.91
C ARG A 97 -17.38 -12.19 -5.68
N VAL A 98 -16.22 -12.22 -5.04
CA VAL A 98 -15.01 -12.79 -5.64
C VAL A 98 -15.19 -14.28 -5.95
N GLN A 99 -15.82 -15.04 -5.05
CA GLN A 99 -16.13 -16.44 -5.29
C GLN A 99 -16.97 -16.63 -6.57
N MET A 100 -18.05 -15.85 -6.73
CA MET A 100 -18.86 -15.91 -7.96
C MET A 100 -18.03 -15.57 -9.21
N LEU A 101 -17.13 -14.58 -9.11
CA LEU A 101 -16.22 -14.23 -10.21
C LEU A 101 -15.24 -15.36 -10.54
N MET A 102 -14.67 -16.02 -9.54
CA MET A 102 -13.77 -17.16 -9.73
C MET A 102 -14.50 -18.39 -10.30
N GLU A 103 -15.76 -18.61 -9.95
CA GLU A 103 -16.58 -19.66 -10.55
C GLU A 103 -16.81 -19.44 -12.05
N VAL A 104 -16.87 -18.19 -12.52
CA VAL A 104 -16.90 -17.89 -13.96
C VAL A 104 -15.56 -18.27 -14.63
N VAL A 105 -14.44 -18.09 -13.94
CA VAL A 105 -13.09 -18.36 -14.48
C VAL A 105 -12.77 -19.83 -14.52
N PHE A 106 -13.04 -20.55 -13.43
CA PHE A 106 -12.60 -21.95 -13.24
C PHE A 106 -13.75 -22.97 -13.41
N GLY A 107 -14.98 -22.51 -13.37
CA GLY A 107 -16.18 -23.35 -13.33
C GLY A 107 -16.74 -23.50 -11.91
N PRO A 108 -18.04 -23.82 -11.79
CA PRO A 108 -18.71 -24.01 -10.50
C PRO A 108 -18.02 -25.09 -9.65
N GLY A 109 -17.65 -24.74 -8.42
CA GLY A 109 -16.99 -25.64 -7.46
C GLY A 109 -15.53 -25.98 -7.78
N GLN A 110 -14.92 -25.37 -8.81
CA GLN A 110 -13.54 -25.68 -9.25
C GLN A 110 -12.48 -24.73 -8.67
N ILE A 111 -12.84 -23.83 -7.76
CA ILE A 111 -11.88 -22.94 -7.10
C ILE A 111 -10.89 -23.74 -6.25
N ALA A 112 -11.38 -24.76 -5.56
CA ALA A 112 -10.51 -25.69 -4.84
C ALA A 112 -9.60 -26.44 -5.81
N GLY A 113 -8.29 -26.29 -5.63
CA GLY A 113 -7.28 -26.87 -6.53
C GLY A 113 -6.85 -25.96 -7.70
N SER A 114 -7.44 -24.77 -7.84
CA SER A 114 -7.02 -23.78 -8.84
C SER A 114 -5.76 -23.00 -8.44
N GLY A 115 -5.25 -23.18 -7.21
CA GLY A 115 -4.19 -22.37 -6.63
C GLY A 115 -4.69 -21.02 -6.03
N VAL A 116 -6.01 -20.76 -6.06
CA VAL A 116 -6.60 -19.55 -5.47
C VAL A 116 -7.20 -19.87 -4.10
N THR A 117 -6.79 -19.14 -3.09
CA THR A 117 -7.32 -19.22 -1.72
C THR A 117 -8.00 -17.91 -1.33
N LEU A 118 -9.24 -17.98 -0.85
CA LEU A 118 -10.01 -16.85 -0.36
C LEU A 118 -9.87 -16.78 1.16
N ASN A 119 -9.31 -15.68 1.68
CA ASN A 119 -9.00 -15.49 3.08
C ASN A 119 -9.85 -14.36 3.66
N LEU A 120 -10.60 -14.65 4.72
CA LEU A 120 -11.40 -13.63 5.42
C LEU A 120 -10.49 -12.63 6.13
N LEU A 121 -10.71 -11.34 5.89
CA LEU A 121 -10.07 -10.26 6.63
C LEU A 121 -10.78 -10.01 7.96
N GLU A 122 -9.98 -9.95 9.01
CA GLU A 122 -10.36 -9.46 10.32
C GLU A 122 -9.56 -8.18 10.65
N PRO A 123 -10.13 -7.23 11.44
CA PRO A 123 -9.36 -6.09 11.91
C PRO A 123 -8.16 -6.51 12.75
N GLY A 124 -6.98 -5.92 12.48
CA GLY A 124 -5.76 -6.24 13.20
C GLY A 124 -4.58 -6.57 12.29
N VAL A 125 -3.55 -7.18 12.86
CA VAL A 125 -2.33 -7.55 12.12
C VAL A 125 -2.63 -8.70 11.17
N LEU A 126 -2.50 -8.40 9.87
CA LEU A 126 -2.70 -9.37 8.78
C LEU A 126 -1.41 -10.12 8.42
N PHE A 127 -0.30 -9.40 8.43
CA PHE A 127 1.01 -9.95 8.08
C PHE A 127 2.10 -9.31 8.94
N GLU A 128 3.05 -10.12 9.38
CA GLU A 128 4.18 -9.64 10.15
C GLU A 128 5.43 -10.44 9.82
N ASP A 129 6.53 -9.75 9.61
CA ASP A 129 7.86 -10.35 9.53
C ASP A 129 8.86 -9.62 10.46
N LYS A 130 10.16 -9.90 10.29
CA LYS A 130 11.21 -9.24 11.07
C LYS A 130 11.40 -7.76 10.75
N HIS A 131 10.79 -7.25 9.67
CA HIS A 131 11.04 -5.92 9.14
C HIS A 131 9.86 -4.97 9.29
N PHE A 132 8.63 -5.47 9.11
CA PHE A 132 7.42 -4.64 9.14
C PHE A 132 6.20 -5.43 9.58
N THR A 133 5.15 -4.71 9.91
CA THR A 133 3.78 -5.22 10.12
C THR A 133 2.85 -4.60 9.06
N LEU A 134 1.87 -5.39 8.64
CA LEU A 134 0.74 -4.96 7.83
C LEU A 134 -0.53 -5.19 8.63
N THR A 135 -1.28 -4.12 8.88
CA THR A 135 -2.52 -4.13 9.66
C THR A 135 -3.71 -3.85 8.74
N ALA A 136 -4.74 -4.68 8.84
CA ALA A 136 -6.05 -4.42 8.25
C ALA A 136 -6.86 -3.51 9.19
N VAL A 137 -7.20 -2.31 8.70
CA VAL A 137 -7.89 -1.28 9.45
C VAL A 137 -9.33 -1.19 8.95
N PRO A 138 -10.35 -1.39 9.80
CA PRO A 138 -11.74 -1.29 9.37
C PRO A 138 -12.09 0.16 9.03
N VAL A 139 -12.80 0.34 7.92
CA VAL A 139 -13.25 1.65 7.45
C VAL A 139 -14.75 1.63 7.14
N GLN A 140 -15.39 2.80 7.13
CA GLN A 140 -16.79 2.94 6.75
C GLN A 140 -16.89 3.38 5.29
N HIS A 141 -17.56 2.56 4.50
CA HIS A 141 -17.96 2.87 3.13
C HIS A 141 -19.38 2.31 2.88
N ARG A 142 -19.80 2.12 1.66
CA ARG A 142 -21.12 1.55 1.30
C ARG A 142 -21.10 0.03 1.48
N GLY A 143 -21.62 -0.43 2.58
CA GLY A 143 -21.66 -1.85 2.95
C GLY A 143 -20.72 -2.20 4.11
N PRO A 144 -20.81 -3.41 4.61
CA PRO A 144 -19.95 -3.93 5.67
C PRO A 144 -18.57 -4.34 5.12
N ASP A 145 -17.65 -4.64 6.02
CA ASP A 145 -16.39 -5.32 5.75
C ASP A 145 -15.49 -4.57 4.75
N CYS A 146 -15.36 -3.25 4.93
CA CYS A 146 -14.42 -2.43 4.18
C CYS A 146 -13.14 -2.19 4.98
N PHE A 147 -11.98 -2.22 4.32
CA PHE A 147 -10.67 -2.14 4.96
C PHE A 147 -9.74 -1.15 4.27
N ALA A 148 -8.89 -0.54 5.09
CA ALA A 148 -7.66 0.14 4.70
C ALA A 148 -6.46 -0.68 5.19
N PHE A 149 -5.26 -0.36 4.70
CA PHE A 149 -4.06 -1.14 4.97
C PHE A 149 -2.94 -0.24 5.50
N LEU A 150 -2.46 -0.55 6.70
CA LEU A 150 -1.38 0.16 7.36
C LEU A 150 -0.12 -0.67 7.34
N PHE A 151 0.92 -0.17 6.69
CA PHE A 151 2.25 -0.76 6.64
C PHE A 151 3.19 0.04 7.54
N GLU A 152 3.78 -0.62 8.54
CA GLU A 152 4.70 0.02 9.47
C GLU A 152 5.99 -0.79 9.59
N GLU A 153 7.13 -0.17 9.26
CA GLU A 153 8.43 -0.80 9.55
C GLU A 153 8.66 -0.86 11.05
N LYS A 154 9.20 -1.99 11.50
CA LYS A 154 9.57 -2.17 12.91
C LYS A 154 10.65 -1.16 13.31
N PRO A 155 10.60 -0.66 14.54
CA PRO A 155 11.64 0.22 15.06
C PRO A 155 13.02 -0.43 14.98
N ARG A 156 14.02 0.37 14.61
CA ARG A 156 15.41 -0.07 14.55
C ARG A 156 16.29 0.85 15.37
N ARG A 157 17.32 0.27 15.98
CA ARG A 157 18.35 1.03 16.66
C ARG A 157 19.47 1.34 15.66
N PRO A 158 19.79 2.62 15.39
CA PRO A 158 20.89 2.96 14.49
C PRO A 158 22.23 2.52 15.08
N PHE A 159 23.09 1.95 14.25
CA PHE A 159 24.46 1.65 14.62
C PHE A 159 25.30 2.94 14.60
N LEU A 160 25.94 3.28 15.72
CA LEU A 160 26.71 4.51 15.90
C LEU A 160 28.17 4.23 15.52
N ALA A 161 28.51 4.45 14.25
CA ALA A 161 29.83 4.15 13.70
C ALA A 161 30.97 4.85 14.46
N GLU A 162 30.77 6.12 14.84
CA GLU A 162 31.74 6.91 15.62
C GLU A 162 32.06 6.28 16.98
N LYS A 163 31.02 5.76 17.68
CA LYS A 163 31.24 5.04 18.95
C LYS A 163 32.00 3.74 18.74
N ALA A 164 31.67 3.01 17.66
CA ALA A 164 32.40 1.79 17.35
C ALA A 164 33.87 2.04 17.01
N GLU A 165 34.15 3.16 16.33
CA GLU A 165 35.55 3.58 16.06
C GLU A 165 36.29 3.99 17.32
N ALA A 166 35.68 4.78 18.20
CA ALA A 166 36.22 5.17 19.47
C ALA A 166 36.56 3.97 20.38
N LEU A 167 35.75 2.88 20.30
CA LEU A 167 36.00 1.62 21.02
C LEU A 167 36.98 0.69 20.32
N GLY A 168 37.52 1.07 19.16
CA GLY A 168 38.44 0.26 18.38
C GLY A 168 37.81 -0.99 17.75
N ILE A 169 36.49 -0.98 17.51
CA ILE A 169 35.78 -2.12 16.94
C ILE A 169 36.05 -2.21 15.43
N PRO A 170 36.68 -3.29 14.94
CA PRO A 170 36.99 -3.42 13.52
C PRO A 170 35.76 -3.50 12.65
N GLN A 171 35.87 -3.03 11.40
CA GLN A 171 34.81 -3.22 10.41
C GLN A 171 34.63 -4.70 10.09
N GLY A 172 33.39 -5.09 9.73
CA GLY A 172 33.09 -6.44 9.27
C GLY A 172 32.15 -7.23 10.21
N PRO A 173 32.38 -8.53 10.42
CA PRO A 173 31.43 -9.41 11.12
C PRO A 173 31.06 -8.95 12.52
N VAL A 174 32.03 -8.43 13.30
CA VAL A 174 31.82 -7.94 14.67
C VAL A 174 30.79 -6.83 14.71
N ARG A 175 30.94 -5.81 13.85
CA ARG A 175 29.93 -4.71 13.76
C ARG A 175 28.56 -5.21 13.30
N ARG A 176 28.52 -6.26 12.47
CA ARG A 176 27.24 -6.86 12.02
C ARG A 176 26.52 -7.55 13.18
N GLU A 177 27.23 -8.31 14.02
CA GLU A 177 26.63 -8.93 15.21
C GLU A 177 26.06 -7.87 16.16
N LEU A 178 26.83 -6.84 16.46
CA LEU A 178 26.41 -5.73 17.32
C LEU A 178 25.18 -4.99 16.73
N ALA A 179 25.20 -4.72 15.42
CA ALA A 179 24.07 -4.08 14.72
C ALA A 179 22.78 -4.92 14.74
N GLN A 180 22.92 -6.25 14.90
CA GLN A 180 21.81 -7.19 15.07
C GLN A 180 21.38 -7.37 16.53
N GLY A 181 21.97 -6.58 17.46
CA GLY A 181 21.64 -6.66 18.87
C GLY A 181 22.29 -7.83 19.61
N ARG A 182 23.32 -8.46 19.02
CA ARG A 182 24.07 -9.54 19.66
C ARG A 182 25.42 -9.04 20.19
N PRO A 183 25.85 -9.46 21.40
CA PRO A 183 27.20 -9.18 21.90
C PRO A 183 28.26 -9.76 20.97
N ALA A 184 29.41 -9.10 20.89
CA ALA A 184 30.54 -9.58 20.08
C ALA A 184 31.86 -9.47 20.83
N THR A 185 32.70 -10.49 20.66
CA THR A 185 34.04 -10.53 21.27
C THR A 185 35.06 -10.01 20.26
N LEU A 186 35.90 -9.07 20.71
CA LEU A 186 36.98 -8.52 19.92
C LEU A 186 38.20 -9.47 19.93
N PRO A 187 39.16 -9.33 19.00
CA PRO A 187 40.38 -10.14 18.98
C PRO A 187 41.24 -10.03 20.25
N ASP A 188 41.12 -8.94 21.00
CA ASP A 188 41.83 -8.71 22.27
C ASP A 188 41.08 -9.30 23.48
N GLY A 189 39.99 -10.03 23.26
CA GLY A 189 39.19 -10.69 24.30
C GLY A 189 38.10 -9.82 24.95
N ARG A 190 38.01 -8.52 24.64
CA ARG A 190 36.94 -7.67 25.15
C ARG A 190 35.61 -8.09 24.55
N VAL A 191 34.58 -8.15 25.38
CA VAL A 191 33.17 -8.37 24.96
C VAL A 191 32.46 -7.03 24.91
N ILE A 192 31.97 -6.66 23.73
CA ILE A 192 31.23 -5.44 23.51
C ILE A 192 29.72 -5.76 23.53
N GLN A 193 28.97 -4.97 24.30
CA GLN A 193 27.51 -5.07 24.33
C GLN A 193 26.88 -4.19 23.24
N PRO A 194 25.76 -4.61 22.64
CA PRO A 194 25.06 -3.82 21.61
C PRO A 194 24.73 -2.38 22.07
N ASP A 195 24.40 -2.19 23.36
CA ASP A 195 24.04 -0.88 23.90
C ASP A 195 25.19 0.14 23.86
N GLU A 196 26.42 -0.30 23.77
CA GLU A 196 27.58 0.57 23.68
C GLU A 196 27.68 1.28 22.31
N VAL A 197 27.14 0.64 21.26
CA VAL A 197 27.25 1.12 19.87
C VAL A 197 25.89 1.30 19.16
N LEU A 198 24.78 0.96 19.81
CA LEU A 198 23.45 1.20 19.26
C LEU A 198 22.82 2.44 19.89
N GLY A 199 22.26 3.30 19.06
CA GLY A 199 21.45 4.43 19.50
C GLY A 199 20.08 4.01 20.03
N PRO A 200 19.27 4.97 20.50
CA PRO A 200 17.90 4.69 20.93
C PRO A 200 17.06 4.14 19.76
N PRO A 201 16.01 3.34 20.04
CA PRO A 201 15.09 2.88 19.03
C PRO A 201 14.48 4.06 18.26
N GLN A 202 14.48 3.96 16.95
CA GLN A 202 13.83 4.92 16.06
C GLN A 202 12.70 4.22 15.32
N ARG A 203 11.53 4.88 15.19
CA ARG A 203 10.44 4.36 14.37
C ARG A 203 10.91 4.05 12.96
N GLY A 204 10.27 3.12 12.29
CA GLY A 204 10.44 2.88 10.87
C GLY A 204 9.57 3.78 10.00
N ALA A 205 9.56 3.52 8.69
CA ALA A 205 8.64 4.17 7.76
C ALA A 205 7.20 3.69 8.00
N LYS A 206 6.23 4.59 7.77
CA LYS A 206 4.81 4.34 7.95
C LYS A 206 4.06 4.77 6.69
N LEU A 207 3.39 3.81 6.05
CA LEU A 207 2.52 3.98 4.89
C LEU A 207 1.10 3.59 5.27
N PHE A 208 0.16 4.50 5.12
CA PHE A 208 -1.25 4.21 5.31
C PHE A 208 -1.99 4.34 3.97
N PHE A 209 -2.51 3.22 3.46
CA PHE A 209 -3.26 3.13 2.23
C PHE A 209 -4.75 2.98 2.54
N VAL A 210 -5.53 3.95 2.13
CA VAL A 210 -6.99 3.99 2.31
C VAL A 210 -7.65 4.02 0.94
N GLY A 211 -8.50 3.04 0.65
CA GLY A 211 -9.37 3.04 -0.52
C GLY A 211 -10.57 3.96 -0.30
N ASP A 212 -11.74 3.49 -0.73
CA ASP A 212 -12.99 4.23 -0.59
C ASP A 212 -13.42 4.33 0.88
N VAL A 213 -13.84 5.52 1.30
CA VAL A 213 -14.20 5.80 2.68
C VAL A 213 -15.23 6.93 2.78
N SER A 214 -16.25 6.74 3.63
CA SER A 214 -17.29 7.77 3.87
C SER A 214 -16.89 8.81 4.90
N HIS A 215 -16.00 8.46 5.84
CA HIS A 215 -15.63 9.28 7.00
C HIS A 215 -14.18 9.10 7.37
N THR A 216 -13.51 10.19 7.69
CA THR A 216 -12.08 10.19 8.06
C THR A 216 -11.83 10.16 9.57
N GLY A 217 -12.88 10.29 10.43
CA GLY A 217 -12.72 10.46 11.86
C GLY A 217 -11.95 9.33 12.56
N ALA A 218 -12.31 8.08 12.25
CA ALA A 218 -11.64 6.91 12.83
C ALA A 218 -10.21 6.68 12.28
N LEU A 219 -9.86 7.33 11.16
CA LEU A 219 -8.56 7.14 10.50
C LEU A 219 -7.43 7.94 11.14
N HIS A 220 -7.75 8.96 11.96
CA HIS A 220 -6.76 9.89 12.51
C HIS A 220 -5.64 9.17 13.25
N ALA A 221 -5.97 8.24 14.15
CA ALA A 221 -4.99 7.50 14.95
C ALA A 221 -4.05 6.65 14.07
N TYR A 222 -4.59 6.06 13.00
CA TYR A 222 -3.80 5.28 12.04
C TYR A 222 -2.94 6.16 11.13
N ALA A 223 -3.45 7.33 10.75
CA ALA A 223 -2.74 8.29 9.90
C ALA A 223 -1.68 9.09 10.67
N GLU A 224 -1.72 9.11 12.01
CA GLU A 224 -0.83 9.93 12.83
C GLU A 224 0.64 9.71 12.44
N LYS A 225 1.29 10.83 12.05
CA LYS A 225 2.70 10.89 11.64
C LYS A 225 3.07 9.87 10.55
N ALA A 226 2.12 9.49 9.69
CA ALA A 226 2.44 8.66 8.54
C ALA A 226 3.42 9.39 7.61
N ASP A 227 4.38 8.65 7.08
CA ASP A 227 5.29 9.20 6.07
C ASP A 227 4.56 9.39 4.73
N LEU A 228 3.67 8.47 4.39
CA LEU A 228 2.75 8.59 3.26
C LEU A 228 1.33 8.18 3.66
N LEU A 229 0.38 9.07 3.44
CA LEU A 229 -1.04 8.76 3.41
C LEU A 229 -1.50 8.69 1.95
N VAL A 230 -2.00 7.55 1.53
CA VAL A 230 -2.72 7.35 0.27
C VAL A 230 -4.20 7.26 0.60
N ILE A 231 -5.04 8.11 -0.02
CA ILE A 231 -6.48 8.12 0.26
C ILE A 231 -7.26 8.63 -0.94
N GLU A 232 -8.52 8.23 -1.06
CA GLU A 232 -9.41 8.70 -2.13
C GLU A 232 -9.63 10.22 -2.13
N ALA A 233 -9.94 10.76 -3.31
CA ALA A 233 -10.45 12.12 -3.49
C ALA A 233 -11.47 12.13 -4.64
N THR A 234 -12.55 11.39 -4.46
CA THR A 234 -13.56 11.17 -5.50
C THR A 234 -14.33 12.45 -5.82
N TYR A 235 -14.48 13.36 -4.84
CA TYR A 235 -15.25 14.60 -4.98
C TYR A 235 -14.46 15.84 -4.54
N LEU A 236 -14.90 17.02 -5.04
CA LEU A 236 -14.54 18.32 -4.49
C LEU A 236 -15.55 18.76 -3.41
N GLU A 237 -15.17 19.71 -2.56
CA GLU A 237 -16.02 20.20 -1.46
C GLU A 237 -17.33 20.82 -1.97
N VAL A 238 -17.35 21.38 -3.19
CA VAL A 238 -18.56 21.88 -3.84
C VAL A 238 -19.62 20.80 -4.01
N ASP A 239 -19.21 19.53 -4.20
CA ASP A 239 -20.10 18.37 -4.36
C ASP A 239 -20.14 17.49 -3.09
N LYS A 240 -19.87 18.05 -1.92
CA LYS A 240 -19.84 17.32 -0.64
C LYS A 240 -21.11 16.53 -0.31
N GLN A 241 -22.27 17.05 -0.69
CA GLN A 241 -23.52 16.33 -0.46
C GLN A 241 -23.59 15.05 -1.32
N LEU A 242 -23.12 15.13 -2.57
CA LEU A 242 -23.03 14.00 -3.47
C LEU A 242 -21.98 12.99 -2.97
N ALA A 243 -20.84 13.47 -2.47
CA ALA A 243 -19.83 12.63 -1.83
C ALA A 243 -20.45 11.80 -0.70
N ARG A 244 -21.18 12.43 0.22
CA ARG A 244 -21.87 11.75 1.32
C ARG A 244 -22.91 10.74 0.83
N GLN A 245 -23.70 11.10 -0.17
CA GLN A 245 -24.72 10.22 -0.76
C GLN A 245 -24.10 8.95 -1.34
N HIS A 246 -22.92 9.06 -1.94
CA HIS A 246 -22.22 7.95 -2.57
C HIS A 246 -21.20 7.27 -1.64
N GLY A 247 -21.06 7.73 -0.39
CA GLY A 247 -20.15 7.13 0.59
C GLY A 247 -18.69 7.44 0.36
N HIS A 248 -18.38 8.61 -0.20
CA HIS A 248 -17.01 9.07 -0.49
C HIS A 248 -16.67 10.34 0.26
N ILE A 249 -15.40 10.74 0.19
CA ILE A 249 -14.90 11.99 0.74
C ILE A 249 -14.50 12.98 -0.35
N THR A 250 -14.25 14.22 0.07
CA THR A 250 -13.75 15.30 -0.78
C THR A 250 -12.23 15.43 -0.67
N ALA A 251 -11.59 16.02 -1.67
CA ALA A 251 -10.16 16.34 -1.63
C ALA A 251 -9.81 17.20 -0.41
N ALA A 252 -10.67 18.19 -0.07
CA ALA A 252 -10.55 18.96 1.15
C ALA A 252 -10.66 18.10 2.42
N GLY A 253 -11.52 17.08 2.43
CA GLY A 253 -11.66 16.14 3.55
C GLY A 253 -10.39 15.31 3.78
N ALA A 254 -9.82 14.78 2.71
CA ALA A 254 -8.54 14.06 2.74
C ALA A 254 -7.38 14.94 3.24
N ALA A 255 -7.28 16.15 2.71
CA ALA A 255 -6.24 17.13 3.09
C ALA A 255 -6.36 17.58 4.56
N LYS A 256 -7.59 17.73 5.09
CA LYS A 256 -7.82 18.01 6.52
C LYS A 256 -7.35 16.88 7.41
N LEU A 257 -7.62 15.62 7.03
CA LEU A 257 -7.09 14.46 7.76
C LEU A 257 -5.56 14.49 7.78
N ALA A 258 -4.92 14.63 6.62
CA ALA A 258 -3.46 14.65 6.49
C ALA A 258 -2.82 15.73 7.37
N ARG A 259 -3.34 16.96 7.31
CA ARG A 259 -2.87 18.09 8.14
C ARG A 259 -3.01 17.81 9.62
N ASN A 260 -4.20 17.35 10.06
CA ASN A 260 -4.50 17.16 11.48
C ASN A 260 -3.72 15.97 12.08
N ALA A 261 -3.46 14.93 11.29
CA ALA A 261 -2.66 13.78 11.69
C ALA A 261 -1.14 14.00 11.58
N GLY A 262 -0.69 15.17 11.09
CA GLY A 262 0.73 15.45 10.90
C GLY A 262 1.41 14.51 9.92
N VAL A 263 0.71 14.14 8.85
CA VAL A 263 1.22 13.32 7.75
C VAL A 263 2.34 14.08 7.04
N ARG A 264 3.37 13.40 6.55
CA ARG A 264 4.45 14.06 5.83
C ARG A 264 4.11 14.32 4.36
N GLN A 265 3.46 13.37 3.69
CA GLN A 265 3.03 13.48 2.29
C GLN A 265 1.66 12.88 2.13
N LEU A 266 0.79 13.57 1.41
CA LEU A 266 -0.52 13.07 0.98
C LEU A 266 -0.49 12.72 -0.51
N VAL A 267 -0.98 11.54 -0.87
CA VAL A 267 -1.22 11.14 -2.26
C VAL A 267 -2.70 10.79 -2.42
N LEU A 268 -3.35 11.53 -3.30
CA LEU A 268 -4.76 11.35 -3.63
C LEU A 268 -4.90 10.40 -4.82
N HIS A 269 -5.85 9.49 -4.75
CA HIS A 269 -6.23 8.58 -5.84
C HIS A 269 -7.75 8.44 -5.95
N HIS A 270 -8.25 7.49 -6.72
CA HIS A 270 -9.69 7.25 -6.93
C HIS A 270 -10.41 8.51 -7.41
N VAL A 271 -9.90 9.06 -8.52
CA VAL A 271 -10.30 10.35 -9.06
C VAL A 271 -11.51 10.23 -9.96
N SER A 272 -12.56 10.99 -9.68
CA SER A 272 -13.75 11.08 -10.55
C SER A 272 -13.43 11.81 -11.85
N ARG A 273 -14.01 11.35 -12.96
CA ARG A 273 -13.98 12.03 -14.27
C ARG A 273 -14.68 13.40 -14.29
N ARG A 274 -15.37 13.77 -13.21
CA ARG A 274 -16.03 15.08 -13.06
C ARG A 274 -15.05 16.23 -13.02
N TYR A 275 -13.84 15.98 -12.52
CA TYR A 275 -12.86 17.00 -12.19
C TYR A 275 -11.57 16.76 -12.93
N THR A 276 -10.85 17.83 -13.21
CA THR A 276 -9.46 17.75 -13.66
C THR A 276 -8.56 17.42 -12.47
N THR A 277 -7.43 16.79 -12.73
CA THR A 277 -6.41 16.56 -11.70
C THR A 277 -5.99 17.84 -11.01
N GLN A 278 -5.91 18.95 -11.75
CA GLN A 278 -5.54 20.26 -11.20
C GLN A 278 -6.57 20.79 -10.19
N GLN A 279 -7.86 20.67 -10.46
CA GLN A 279 -8.92 21.11 -9.53
C GLN A 279 -8.83 20.36 -8.19
N ILE A 280 -8.58 19.04 -8.24
CA ILE A 280 -8.41 18.21 -7.03
C ILE A 280 -7.15 18.62 -6.27
N LEU A 281 -6.07 18.86 -6.99
CA LEU A 281 -4.80 19.28 -6.42
C LEU A 281 -4.91 20.67 -5.76
N ASP A 282 -5.51 21.64 -6.45
CA ASP A 282 -5.68 23.01 -5.94
C ASP A 282 -6.50 23.02 -4.64
N GLU A 283 -7.62 22.28 -4.59
CA GLU A 283 -8.43 22.20 -3.38
C GLU A 283 -7.68 21.56 -2.21
N ALA A 284 -6.97 20.48 -2.45
CA ALA A 284 -6.23 19.80 -1.40
C ALA A 284 -5.02 20.61 -0.92
N GLN A 285 -4.22 21.17 -1.84
CA GLN A 285 -3.02 21.94 -1.52
C GLN A 285 -3.32 23.26 -0.80
N ALA A 286 -4.50 23.85 -1.00
CA ALA A 286 -4.95 25.00 -0.20
C ALA A 286 -5.04 24.68 1.31
N ILE A 287 -5.13 23.39 1.69
CA ILE A 287 -5.25 22.93 3.07
C ILE A 287 -3.97 22.25 3.53
N PHE A 288 -3.37 21.42 2.68
CA PHE A 288 -2.16 20.64 2.94
C PHE A 288 -1.24 20.69 1.71
N PRO A 289 -0.25 21.58 1.68
CA PRO A 289 0.62 21.83 0.52
C PRO A 289 1.37 20.58 0.02
N ASP A 290 1.79 19.70 0.95
CA ASP A 290 2.50 18.47 0.61
C ASP A 290 1.53 17.38 0.07
N THR A 291 0.73 17.76 -0.94
CA THR A 291 -0.25 16.88 -1.61
C THR A 291 0.12 16.65 -3.06
N LEU A 292 -0.01 15.41 -3.50
CA LEU A 292 0.09 14.98 -4.89
C LEU A 292 -1.18 14.22 -5.29
N VAL A 293 -1.49 14.18 -6.58
CA VAL A 293 -2.52 13.30 -7.15
C VAL A 293 -1.82 12.24 -7.99
N ALA A 294 -2.03 10.98 -7.64
CA ALA A 294 -1.44 9.86 -8.36
C ALA A 294 -1.98 9.74 -9.78
N ASN A 295 -1.12 9.38 -10.72
CA ASN A 295 -1.50 8.91 -12.04
C ASN A 295 -1.17 7.43 -12.17
N ASP A 296 -1.78 6.78 -13.15
CA ASP A 296 -1.44 5.39 -13.48
C ASP A 296 0.04 5.28 -13.80
N LEU A 297 0.67 4.25 -13.25
CA LEU A 297 2.09 3.90 -13.36
C LEU A 297 3.04 4.84 -12.60
N ASP A 298 2.52 5.71 -11.75
CA ASP A 298 3.34 6.43 -10.78
C ASP A 298 3.81 5.47 -9.69
N CYS A 299 5.07 5.63 -9.27
CA CYS A 299 5.71 4.87 -8.21
C CYS A 299 6.28 5.81 -7.16
N PHE A 300 5.80 5.68 -5.93
CA PHE A 300 6.24 6.45 -4.77
C PHE A 300 7.12 5.59 -3.88
N SER A 301 8.35 6.05 -3.59
CA SER A 301 9.23 5.38 -2.63
C SER A 301 9.17 6.07 -1.28
N VAL A 302 8.83 5.30 -0.24
CA VAL A 302 8.56 5.78 1.12
C VAL A 302 9.68 5.36 2.05
N HIS A 303 10.37 6.34 2.59
CA HIS A 303 11.40 6.19 3.61
C HIS A 303 11.08 7.08 4.80
N LYS A 304 11.49 6.70 6.00
CA LYS A 304 11.28 7.52 7.19
C LYS A 304 11.93 8.91 7.09
N ASP A 305 13.20 8.97 6.77
CA ASP A 305 14.02 10.20 6.91
C ASP A 305 14.43 10.83 5.58
N LYS A 306 13.85 10.37 4.46
CA LYS A 306 14.14 10.91 3.12
C LYS A 306 12.87 11.45 2.48
N PRO A 307 12.98 12.47 1.64
CA PRO A 307 11.85 12.90 0.82
C PRO A 307 11.24 11.71 0.06
N ILE A 308 9.93 11.71 -0.06
CA ILE A 308 9.25 10.74 -0.92
C ILE A 308 9.61 11.04 -2.36
N THR A 309 10.07 10.04 -3.08
CA THR A 309 10.42 10.19 -4.49
C THR A 309 9.33 9.63 -5.37
N LEU A 310 8.98 10.38 -6.39
CA LEU A 310 8.05 9.97 -7.43
C LEU A 310 8.83 9.64 -8.72
N ARG A 311 8.56 8.46 -9.28
CA ARG A 311 9.01 8.08 -10.62
C ARG A 311 7.85 7.50 -11.41
N SER A 312 7.81 7.69 -12.72
CA SER A 312 6.83 7.04 -13.60
C SER A 312 7.42 5.76 -14.19
N LEU A 313 6.67 4.66 -14.09
CA LEU A 313 7.03 3.38 -14.69
C LEU A 313 6.47 3.22 -16.12
N ARG A 314 5.99 4.30 -16.74
CA ARG A 314 5.55 4.27 -18.13
C ARG A 314 6.73 3.87 -19.02
N GLN A 315 6.69 2.66 -19.56
CA GLN A 315 7.64 2.29 -20.60
C GLN A 315 7.46 3.23 -21.78
N LYS A 316 8.57 3.80 -22.31
CA LYS A 316 8.52 4.48 -23.61
C LYS A 316 8.06 3.43 -24.63
N PRO A 317 7.15 3.77 -25.56
CA PRO A 317 6.82 2.86 -26.65
C PRO A 317 8.14 2.46 -27.31
N SER A 318 8.43 1.17 -27.34
CA SER A 318 9.45 0.65 -28.26
C SER A 318 8.90 0.90 -29.67
N ILE A 319 9.57 1.77 -30.40
CA ILE A 319 9.31 2.07 -31.81
C ILE A 319 9.57 0.81 -32.62
#